data_4515fe5b316960d2eabdd2ec0c590d06
#
_entry.id   4515fe5b316960d2eabdd2ec0c590d06
#
_cell.length_a   1.000
_cell.length_b   1.000
_cell.length_c   1.000
_cell.angle_alpha   90.00
_cell.angle_beta   90.00
_cell.angle_gamma   90.00
#
_symmetry.space_group_name_H-M   'P 1'
#
loop_
_entity.id
_entity.type
_entity.pdbx_description
1 polymer ?
#
loop_
_entity_poly.entity_id
_entity_poly.type
_entity_poly.pdbx_seq_one_letter_code
_entity_poly.pdbx_strand_id
1 'polypeptide(L)'
;FLYPTSGVYQRASVEVATPVLDMRYARASYQHQRWFPFGGGHALMLNGDIGYAHGYDGKELPFYKNFYAGGIGSVRGYQQSTLGPHYTDSSGYVRSLGGNRRAIANAEYYFPMPGGGKDKSMRLSLFADTGYVWAADDKVRASDLRYSAGLAFSWSSPVGPLKFSLGHALKKEEGDRTQKFQFQLGTVF
;
A
#
# COMPACT_ATOMS: atom_id res chain seq x y z
N PHE A 1 -13.02 15.00 -0.40
CA PHE A 1 -12.00 16.04 -0.64
C PHE A 1 -10.83 15.41 -1.38
N LEU A 2 -10.55 15.88 -2.61
CA LEU A 2 -9.49 15.34 -3.48
C LEU A 2 -8.07 15.60 -2.94
N TYR A 3 -7.90 16.64 -2.12
CA TYR A 3 -6.61 17.02 -1.54
C TYR A 3 -6.75 17.44 -0.07
N PRO A 4 -6.88 16.48 0.85
CA PRO A 4 -6.92 16.81 2.26
C PRO A 4 -5.57 17.42 2.70
N THR A 5 -5.62 18.38 3.61
CA THR A 5 -4.46 18.94 4.29
C THR A 5 -4.51 18.69 5.78
N SER A 6 -5.69 18.35 6.30
CA SER A 6 -5.93 18.07 7.73
C SER A 6 -7.01 17.01 7.87
N GLY A 7 -7.03 16.34 9.00
CA GLY A 7 -8.07 15.39 9.36
C GLY A 7 -7.53 13.98 9.62
N VAL A 8 -8.46 13.09 9.91
CA VAL A 8 -8.21 11.68 10.17
C VAL A 8 -9.13 10.85 9.30
N TYR A 9 -8.60 9.81 8.69
CA TYR A 9 -9.36 8.77 8.01
C TYR A 9 -9.09 7.44 8.69
N GLN A 10 -10.16 6.72 9.02
CA GLN A 10 -10.07 5.38 9.60
C GLN A 10 -11.01 4.44 8.86
N ARG A 11 -10.52 3.25 8.61
CA ARG A 11 -11.30 2.18 8.01
C ARG A 11 -11.01 0.88 8.74
N ALA A 12 -12.05 0.29 9.30
CA ALA A 12 -12.01 -1.06 9.86
C ALA A 12 -12.89 -1.98 9.00
N SER A 13 -12.43 -3.16 8.71
CA SER A 13 -13.17 -4.18 7.96
C SER A 13 -12.99 -5.53 8.65
N VAL A 14 -14.11 -6.22 8.87
CA VAL A 14 -14.13 -7.60 9.38
C VAL A 14 -15.00 -8.41 8.44
N GLU A 15 -14.49 -9.54 8.01
CA GLU A 15 -15.16 -10.49 7.14
C GLU A 15 -15.03 -11.88 7.76
N VAL A 16 -16.16 -12.55 7.91
CA VAL A 16 -16.21 -13.92 8.43
C VAL A 16 -17.02 -14.76 7.43
N ALA A 17 -16.41 -15.81 6.91
CA ALA A 17 -17.13 -16.73 6.04
C ALA A 17 -18.03 -17.65 6.87
N THR A 18 -19.30 -17.74 6.46
CA THR A 18 -20.22 -18.71 7.05
C THR A 18 -20.03 -20.07 6.38
N PRO A 19 -20.25 -21.18 7.08
CA PRO A 19 -19.94 -22.53 6.58
C PRO A 19 -20.84 -23.05 5.44
N VAL A 20 -21.66 -22.18 4.85
CA VAL A 20 -22.62 -22.54 3.78
C VAL A 20 -21.94 -23.06 2.50
N LEU A 21 -20.70 -22.61 2.19
CA LEU A 21 -19.96 -22.98 0.99
C LEU A 21 -18.62 -23.69 1.31
N ASP A 22 -18.55 -24.37 2.44
CA ASP A 22 -17.33 -25.05 2.93
C ASP A 22 -16.11 -24.11 3.09
N MET A 23 -16.32 -22.79 3.05
CA MET A 23 -15.32 -21.78 3.33
C MET A 23 -15.38 -21.40 4.80
N ARG A 24 -14.23 -21.44 5.46
CA ARG A 24 -14.11 -21.18 6.89
C ARG A 24 -12.90 -20.30 7.15
N TYR A 25 -13.11 -18.99 7.09
CA TYR A 25 -12.06 -18.02 7.38
C TYR A 25 -12.63 -16.77 8.07
N ALA A 26 -11.76 -16.12 8.80
CA ALA A 26 -11.98 -14.79 9.34
C ALA A 26 -10.88 -13.86 8.82
N ARG A 27 -11.23 -12.66 8.42
CA ARG A 27 -10.32 -11.65 7.90
C ARG A 27 -10.66 -10.31 8.54
N ALA A 28 -9.65 -9.62 9.06
CA ALA A 28 -9.77 -8.29 9.62
C ALA A 28 -8.71 -7.38 9.04
N SER A 29 -9.04 -6.12 8.82
CA SER A 29 -8.08 -5.09 8.45
C SER A 29 -8.42 -3.76 9.09
N TYR A 30 -7.40 -2.99 9.39
CA TYR A 30 -7.54 -1.65 9.94
C TYR A 30 -6.55 -0.71 9.27
N GLN A 31 -7.04 0.40 8.79
CA GLN A 31 -6.26 1.50 8.23
C GLN A 31 -6.51 2.77 9.05
N HIS A 32 -5.43 3.45 9.39
CA HIS A 32 -5.45 4.75 10.04
C HIS A 32 -4.58 5.72 9.23
N GLN A 33 -5.17 6.83 8.80
CA GLN A 33 -4.48 7.88 8.09
C GLN A 33 -4.72 9.22 8.78
N ARG A 34 -3.66 9.98 9.01
CA ARG A 34 -3.73 11.28 9.64
C ARG A 34 -2.95 12.33 8.86
N TRP A 35 -3.56 13.50 8.74
CA TRP A 35 -3.01 14.66 8.04
C TRP A 35 -2.70 15.78 9.03
N PHE A 36 -1.49 16.30 8.94
CA PHE A 36 -0.98 17.41 9.76
C PHE A 36 -0.70 18.60 8.86
N PRO A 37 -1.47 19.70 8.97
CA PRO A 37 -1.24 20.91 8.18
C PRO A 37 -0.08 21.72 8.74
N PHE A 38 0.78 22.24 7.85
CA PHE A 38 1.87 23.16 8.21
C PHE A 38 1.68 24.55 7.65
N GLY A 39 0.51 24.87 7.06
CA GLY A 39 0.24 26.15 6.39
C GLY A 39 0.84 26.24 4.99
N GLY A 40 0.48 27.30 4.23
CA GLY A 40 1.02 27.53 2.89
C GLY A 40 0.77 26.42 1.86
N GLY A 41 -0.16 25.50 2.12
CA GLY A 41 -0.41 24.32 1.26
C GLY A 41 0.47 23.11 1.58
N HIS A 42 1.31 23.21 2.61
CA HIS A 42 2.13 22.09 3.10
C HIS A 42 1.35 21.20 4.04
N ALA A 43 1.55 19.88 3.97
CA ALA A 43 0.94 18.91 4.86
C ALA A 43 1.79 17.64 4.95
N LEU A 44 1.80 17.02 6.11
CA LEU A 44 2.34 15.66 6.30
C LEU A 44 1.19 14.68 6.45
N MET A 45 1.21 13.62 5.69
CA MET A 45 0.31 12.49 5.82
C MET A 45 1.08 11.31 6.40
N LEU A 46 0.51 10.71 7.44
CA LEU A 46 0.95 9.43 7.98
C LEU A 46 -0.18 8.41 7.78
N ASN A 47 0.15 7.26 7.26
CA ASN A 47 -0.78 6.15 7.05
C ASN A 47 -0.21 4.87 7.63
N GLY A 48 -1.03 4.10 8.31
CA GLY A 48 -0.76 2.74 8.75
C GLY A 48 -1.90 1.82 8.31
N ASP A 49 -1.56 0.68 7.76
CA ASP A 49 -2.52 -0.34 7.32
C ASP A 49 -2.04 -1.70 7.80
N ILE A 50 -2.87 -2.37 8.58
CA ILE A 50 -2.61 -3.71 9.09
C ILE A 50 -3.74 -4.65 8.70
N GLY A 51 -3.39 -5.89 8.41
CA GLY A 51 -4.35 -6.92 8.06
C GLY A 51 -3.97 -8.27 8.66
N TYR A 52 -4.98 -9.01 9.08
CA TYR A 52 -4.86 -10.37 9.57
C TYR A 52 -6.00 -11.22 9.03
N ALA A 53 -5.68 -12.41 8.56
CA ALA A 53 -6.66 -13.38 8.12
C ALA A 53 -6.26 -14.78 8.59
N HIS A 54 -7.24 -15.63 8.87
CA HIS A 54 -7.02 -16.98 9.37
C HIS A 54 -8.16 -17.89 8.89
N GLY A 55 -7.79 -19.07 8.40
CA GLY A 55 -8.73 -20.17 8.19
C GLY A 55 -9.00 -20.90 9.52
N TYR A 56 -10.22 -21.37 9.74
CA TYR A 56 -10.59 -22.10 10.94
C TYR A 56 -11.22 -23.47 10.62
N ASP A 57 -11.39 -24.32 11.63
CA ASP A 57 -11.91 -25.68 11.52
C ASP A 57 -11.12 -26.56 10.51
N GLY A 58 -9.78 -26.43 10.50
CA GLY A 58 -8.92 -27.21 9.61
C GLY A 58 -8.94 -26.80 8.14
N LYS A 59 -9.55 -25.65 7.80
CA LYS A 59 -9.53 -25.09 6.45
C LYS A 59 -8.48 -23.99 6.33
N GLU A 60 -7.81 -23.95 5.20
CA GLU A 60 -6.87 -22.88 4.88
C GLU A 60 -7.60 -21.64 4.39
N LEU A 61 -6.95 -20.47 4.52
CA LEU A 61 -7.43 -19.24 3.91
C LEU A 61 -7.43 -19.38 2.38
N PRO A 62 -8.55 -19.13 1.69
CA PRO A 62 -8.55 -19.12 0.24
C PRO A 62 -7.56 -18.09 -0.32
N PHE A 63 -6.75 -18.45 -1.30
CA PHE A 63 -5.67 -17.61 -1.84
C PHE A 63 -6.15 -16.24 -2.33
N TYR A 64 -7.38 -16.12 -2.85
CA TYR A 64 -7.97 -14.87 -3.30
C TYR A 64 -8.41 -13.95 -2.14
N LYS A 65 -8.35 -14.43 -0.89
CA LYS A 65 -8.56 -13.63 0.34
C LYS A 65 -7.24 -13.18 0.97
N ASN A 66 -6.11 -13.61 0.43
CA ASN A 66 -4.80 -13.17 0.87
C ASN A 66 -4.64 -11.64 0.74
N PHE A 67 -3.81 -11.09 1.59
CA PHE A 67 -3.33 -9.71 1.46
C PHE A 67 -2.16 -9.66 0.49
N TYR A 68 -2.02 -8.52 -0.16
CA TYR A 68 -0.92 -8.21 -1.06
C TYR A 68 -0.33 -6.85 -0.69
N ALA A 69 0.95 -6.62 -1.00
CA ALA A 69 1.63 -5.35 -0.84
C ALA A 69 2.58 -5.09 -2.03
N GLY A 70 2.98 -3.84 -2.18
CA GLY A 70 3.74 -3.31 -3.31
C GLY A 70 2.86 -2.48 -4.24
N GLY A 71 3.45 -1.52 -4.92
CA GLY A 71 2.79 -0.64 -5.86
C GLY A 71 2.36 0.71 -5.28
N ILE A 72 1.79 1.55 -6.12
CA ILE A 72 1.48 2.96 -5.84
C ILE A 72 0.48 3.17 -4.69
N GLY A 73 -0.38 2.20 -4.42
CA GLY A 73 -1.35 2.24 -3.31
C GLY A 73 -0.85 1.61 -2.01
N SER A 74 0.42 1.19 -1.95
CA SER A 74 0.97 0.42 -0.84
C SER A 74 2.42 0.83 -0.55
N VAL A 75 3.40 0.12 -1.10
CA VAL A 75 4.84 0.41 -0.97
C VAL A 75 5.37 0.74 -2.36
N ARG A 76 5.54 2.03 -2.65
CA ARG A 76 6.01 2.53 -3.95
C ARG A 76 7.46 2.12 -4.20
N GLY A 77 7.86 2.04 -5.46
CA GLY A 77 9.20 1.56 -5.85
C GLY A 77 9.29 0.04 -6.01
N TYR A 78 8.28 -0.71 -5.54
CA TYR A 78 8.11 -2.13 -5.82
C TYR A 78 6.92 -2.35 -6.75
N GLN A 79 6.98 -3.40 -7.55
CA GLN A 79 5.90 -3.74 -8.47
C GLN A 79 4.61 -4.07 -7.71
N GLN A 80 3.48 -3.78 -8.34
CA GLN A 80 2.16 -4.00 -7.76
C GLN A 80 1.99 -5.45 -7.27
N SER A 81 1.58 -5.61 -6.00
CA SER A 81 1.24 -6.89 -5.38
C SER A 81 2.35 -7.96 -5.39
N THR A 82 3.63 -7.54 -5.34
CA THR A 82 4.76 -8.48 -5.43
C THR A 82 5.56 -8.63 -4.15
N LEU A 83 5.29 -7.85 -3.11
CA LEU A 83 5.94 -8.00 -1.82
C LEU A 83 5.32 -9.12 -0.99
N GLY A 84 6.16 -9.97 -0.43
CA GLY A 84 5.76 -11.08 0.42
C GLY A 84 6.14 -12.43 -0.16
N PRO A 85 5.53 -13.52 0.32
CA PRO A 85 5.80 -14.88 -0.14
C PRO A 85 5.58 -15.02 -1.64
N HIS A 86 6.49 -15.70 -2.30
CA HIS A 86 6.45 -15.94 -3.73
C HIS A 86 6.96 -17.34 -4.06
N TYR A 87 6.65 -17.83 -5.26
CA TYR A 87 7.22 -19.03 -5.83
C TYR A 87 7.64 -18.78 -7.28
N THR A 88 8.61 -19.54 -7.74
CA THR A 88 9.01 -19.52 -9.14
C THR A 88 8.32 -20.67 -9.85
N ASP A 89 7.54 -20.37 -10.90
CA ASP A 89 6.88 -21.40 -11.68
C ASP A 89 7.87 -22.15 -12.60
N SER A 90 7.41 -23.22 -13.24
CA SER A 90 8.22 -24.07 -14.14
C SER A 90 8.79 -23.29 -15.34
N SER A 91 8.24 -22.13 -15.66
CA SER A 91 8.71 -21.25 -16.73
C SER A 91 9.70 -20.19 -16.25
N GLY A 92 10.08 -20.21 -14.95
CA GLY A 92 10.99 -19.26 -14.35
C GLY A 92 10.36 -17.92 -13.92
N TYR A 93 9.03 -17.78 -13.98
CA TYR A 93 8.36 -16.57 -13.53
C TYR A 93 8.10 -16.59 -12.02
N VAL A 94 8.51 -15.51 -11.36
CA VAL A 94 8.21 -15.29 -9.95
C VAL A 94 6.75 -14.83 -9.80
N ARG A 95 5.97 -15.59 -9.03
CA ARG A 95 4.57 -15.29 -8.75
C ARG A 95 4.37 -15.03 -7.27
N SER A 96 3.67 -13.95 -6.94
CA SER A 96 3.32 -13.62 -5.57
C SER A 96 2.18 -14.53 -5.08
N LEU A 97 2.35 -15.07 -3.90
CA LEU A 97 1.32 -15.84 -3.19
C LEU A 97 0.43 -14.95 -2.32
N GLY A 98 0.89 -13.73 -2.02
CA GLY A 98 0.29 -12.94 -0.96
C GLY A 98 0.50 -13.60 0.40
N GLY A 99 -0.28 -13.20 1.39
CA GLY A 99 -0.20 -13.79 2.72
C GLY A 99 -1.38 -13.42 3.59
N ASN A 100 -1.42 -13.98 4.78
CA ASN A 100 -2.51 -13.78 5.71
C ASN A 100 -2.27 -12.65 6.73
N ARG A 101 -1.08 -12.05 6.73
CA ARG A 101 -0.73 -10.90 7.58
C ARG A 101 -0.10 -9.83 6.73
N ARG A 102 -0.52 -8.59 6.95
CA ARG A 102 0.01 -7.42 6.24
C ARG A 102 0.29 -6.29 7.21
N ALA A 103 1.41 -5.60 7.01
CA ALA A 103 1.69 -4.33 7.65
C ALA A 103 2.28 -3.37 6.62
N ILE A 104 1.71 -2.17 6.53
CA ILE A 104 2.17 -1.08 5.67
C ILE A 104 2.18 0.20 6.49
N ALA A 105 3.22 1.00 6.31
CA ALA A 105 3.26 2.37 6.83
C ALA A 105 3.82 3.30 5.76
N ASN A 106 3.20 4.47 5.63
CA ASN A 106 3.58 5.50 4.68
C ASN A 106 3.68 6.83 5.39
N ALA A 107 4.71 7.60 5.06
CA ALA A 107 4.86 9.00 5.39
C ALA A 107 5.00 9.78 4.09
N GLU A 108 4.19 10.82 3.91
CA GLU A 108 4.21 11.61 2.68
C GLU A 108 4.07 13.10 3.01
N TYR A 109 5.09 13.88 2.66
CA TYR A 109 5.10 15.32 2.85
C TYR A 109 4.74 16.01 1.56
N TYR A 110 3.62 16.72 1.58
CA TYR A 110 3.07 17.44 0.45
C TYR A 110 3.48 18.91 0.48
N PHE A 111 3.78 19.44 -0.69
CA PHE A 111 4.04 20.87 -0.90
C PHE A 111 3.41 21.34 -2.20
N PRO A 112 3.03 22.64 -2.28
CA PRO A 112 2.43 23.19 -3.48
C PRO A 112 3.43 23.15 -4.65
N MET A 113 2.92 23.05 -5.88
CA MET A 113 3.74 23.06 -7.08
C MET A 113 4.51 24.38 -7.18
N PRO A 114 5.85 24.36 -7.24
CA PRO A 114 6.64 25.59 -7.46
C PRO A 114 6.23 26.26 -8.76
N GLY A 115 5.96 27.58 -8.71
CA GLY A 115 5.49 28.35 -9.88
C GLY A 115 4.00 28.19 -10.20
N GLY A 116 3.25 27.34 -9.49
CA GLY A 116 1.82 27.11 -9.71
C GLY A 116 0.89 28.22 -9.23
N GLY A 117 1.41 29.24 -8.59
CA GLY A 117 0.65 30.39 -8.09
C GLY A 117 -0.47 29.99 -7.13
N LYS A 118 -1.72 30.38 -7.44
CA LYS A 118 -2.91 30.03 -6.65
C LYS A 118 -3.53 28.67 -7.04
N ASP A 119 -3.00 28.01 -8.06
CA ASP A 119 -3.51 26.71 -8.51
C ASP A 119 -3.19 25.61 -7.48
N LYS A 120 -4.23 25.04 -6.91
CA LYS A 120 -4.14 23.96 -5.92
C LYS A 120 -4.44 22.57 -6.53
N SER A 121 -4.63 22.52 -7.85
CA SER A 121 -4.94 21.26 -8.55
C SER A 121 -3.73 20.33 -8.64
N MET A 122 -2.52 20.87 -8.51
CA MET A 122 -1.25 20.15 -8.59
C MET A 122 -0.48 20.22 -7.29
N ARG A 123 0.10 19.10 -6.89
CA ARG A 123 0.93 18.96 -5.68
C ARG A 123 2.11 18.05 -5.93
N LEU A 124 3.23 18.42 -5.38
CA LEU A 124 4.39 17.54 -5.25
C LEU A 124 4.45 16.97 -3.84
N SER A 125 5.05 15.82 -3.72
CA SER A 125 5.31 15.22 -2.41
C SER A 125 6.61 14.41 -2.39
N LEU A 126 7.20 14.36 -1.19
CA LEU A 126 8.26 13.43 -0.83
C LEU A 126 7.62 12.31 -0.02
N PHE A 127 7.97 11.08 -0.30
CA PHE A 127 7.42 9.95 0.45
C PHE A 127 8.50 9.00 0.97
N ALA A 128 8.16 8.32 2.05
CA ALA A 128 8.84 7.15 2.56
C ALA A 128 7.78 6.09 2.89
N ASP A 129 7.93 4.92 2.32
CA ASP A 129 7.02 3.80 2.50
C ASP A 129 7.74 2.61 3.08
N THR A 130 7.04 1.84 3.89
CA THR A 130 7.49 0.54 4.36
C THR A 130 6.32 -0.43 4.43
N GLY A 131 6.60 -1.71 4.27
CA GLY A 131 5.59 -2.74 4.43
C GLY A 131 6.06 -4.09 3.96
N TYR A 132 5.28 -5.09 4.31
CA TYR A 132 5.47 -6.47 3.90
C TYR A 132 4.19 -7.29 4.14
N VAL A 133 4.20 -8.49 3.58
CA VAL A 133 3.15 -9.51 3.77
C VAL A 133 3.80 -10.80 4.19
N TRP A 134 3.25 -11.48 5.18
CA TRP A 134 3.74 -12.76 5.71
C TRP A 134 2.71 -13.87 5.48
N ALA A 135 3.19 -15.07 5.20
CA ALA A 135 2.37 -16.28 5.18
C ALA A 135 1.93 -16.70 6.58
N ALA A 136 1.02 -17.67 6.66
CA ALA A 136 0.46 -18.14 7.94
C ALA A 136 1.54 -18.70 8.89
N ASP A 137 2.51 -19.40 8.33
CA ASP A 137 3.56 -20.07 9.09
C ASP A 137 4.79 -19.18 9.34
N ASP A 138 4.87 -18.03 8.69
CA ASP A 138 5.98 -17.09 8.84
C ASP A 138 5.94 -16.41 10.20
N LYS A 139 7.11 -16.18 10.78
CA LYS A 139 7.24 -15.27 11.92
C LYS A 139 7.26 -13.83 11.41
N VAL A 140 6.39 -12.99 11.96
CA VAL A 140 6.41 -11.54 11.66
C VAL A 140 7.69 -10.94 12.23
N ARG A 141 8.59 -10.46 11.36
CA ARG A 141 9.86 -9.85 11.73
C ARG A 141 9.98 -8.48 11.10
N ALA A 142 10.48 -7.51 11.87
CA ALA A 142 10.77 -6.18 11.33
C ALA A 142 11.88 -6.21 10.26
N SER A 143 12.74 -7.23 10.30
CA SER A 143 13.77 -7.45 9.27
C SER A 143 13.21 -7.76 7.89
N ASP A 144 11.98 -8.26 7.79
CA ASP A 144 11.35 -8.61 6.52
C ASP A 144 10.77 -7.38 5.82
N LEU A 145 10.56 -6.29 6.56
CA LEU A 145 10.02 -5.05 6.01
C LEU A 145 10.89 -4.53 4.87
N ARG A 146 10.24 -4.11 3.79
CA ARG A 146 10.83 -3.40 2.67
C ARG A 146 10.64 -1.92 2.86
N TYR A 147 11.59 -1.14 2.38
CA TYR A 147 11.61 0.31 2.51
C TYR A 147 11.81 0.95 1.15
N SER A 148 11.12 2.02 0.92
CA SER A 148 11.31 2.84 -0.28
C SER A 148 11.13 4.32 0.05
N ALA A 149 11.73 5.16 -0.77
CA ALA A 149 11.54 6.59 -0.72
C ALA A 149 11.50 7.16 -2.14
N GLY A 150 10.93 8.34 -2.30
CA GLY A 150 10.86 8.97 -3.61
C GLY A 150 10.06 10.24 -3.65
N LEU A 151 9.75 10.63 -4.88
CA LEU A 151 8.95 11.81 -5.23
C LEU A 151 7.61 11.34 -5.81
N ALA A 152 6.55 12.09 -5.52
CA ALA A 152 5.29 11.88 -6.19
C ALA A 152 4.70 13.22 -6.66
N PHE A 153 3.93 13.16 -7.72
CA PHE A 153 3.16 14.25 -8.29
C PHE A 153 1.70 13.83 -8.37
N SER A 154 0.84 14.68 -7.85
CA SER A 154 -0.61 14.49 -7.87
C SER A 154 -1.27 15.64 -8.59
N TRP A 155 -2.17 15.32 -9.51
CA TRP A 155 -2.91 16.30 -10.29
C TRP A 155 -4.40 15.97 -10.35
N SER A 156 -5.23 16.92 -9.92
CA SER A 156 -6.69 16.87 -10.12
C SER A 156 -7.01 17.35 -11.52
N SER A 157 -6.90 16.44 -12.49
CA SER A 157 -7.14 16.76 -13.89
C SER A 157 -8.63 16.73 -14.23
N PRO A 158 -9.06 17.33 -15.37
CA PRO A 158 -10.44 17.26 -15.84
C PRO A 158 -10.92 15.83 -16.13
N VAL A 159 -10.01 14.90 -16.38
CA VAL A 159 -10.31 13.46 -16.64
C VAL A 159 -10.24 12.60 -15.37
N GLY A 160 -10.03 13.25 -14.22
CA GLY A 160 -9.92 12.58 -12.92
C GLY A 160 -8.56 12.78 -12.25
N PRO A 161 -8.41 12.32 -11.01
CA PRO A 161 -7.16 12.43 -10.28
C PRO A 161 -6.08 11.55 -10.91
N LEU A 162 -4.92 12.15 -11.15
CA LEU A 162 -3.72 11.50 -11.64
C LEU A 162 -2.66 11.50 -10.54
N LYS A 163 -2.00 10.38 -10.36
CA LYS A 163 -0.87 10.25 -9.43
C LYS A 163 0.30 9.59 -10.14
N PHE A 164 1.47 10.23 -10.06
CA PHE A 164 2.73 9.70 -10.57
C PHE A 164 3.70 9.57 -9.40
N SER A 165 4.50 8.53 -9.40
CA SER A 165 5.55 8.36 -8.40
C SER A 165 6.84 7.86 -9.02
N LEU A 166 7.96 8.42 -8.55
CA LEU A 166 9.32 7.94 -8.78
C LEU A 166 9.85 7.42 -7.45
N GLY A 167 9.81 6.09 -7.28
CA GLY A 167 10.20 5.42 -6.06
C GLY A 167 11.50 4.64 -6.23
N HIS A 168 12.35 4.72 -5.21
CA HIS A 168 13.56 3.91 -5.10
C HIS A 168 13.43 2.93 -3.95
N ALA A 169 13.60 1.63 -4.23
CA ALA A 169 13.64 0.60 -3.21
C ALA A 169 14.96 0.70 -2.44
N LEU A 170 14.90 1.05 -1.16
CA LEU A 170 16.07 1.19 -0.28
C LEU A 170 16.58 -0.15 0.24
N LYS A 171 15.69 -1.13 0.35
CA LYS A 171 16.00 -2.50 0.75
C LYS A 171 15.39 -3.46 -0.25
N LYS A 172 16.20 -4.28 -0.88
CA LYS A 172 15.79 -5.30 -1.83
C LYS A 172 16.37 -6.65 -1.44
N GLU A 173 15.57 -7.68 -1.50
CA GLU A 173 15.99 -9.06 -1.31
C GLU A 173 15.68 -9.91 -2.54
N GLU A 174 16.18 -11.13 -2.56
CA GLU A 174 15.96 -12.07 -3.66
C GLU A 174 14.46 -12.29 -3.87
N GLY A 175 14.02 -12.26 -5.13
CA GLY A 175 12.60 -12.35 -5.50
C GLY A 175 11.84 -11.02 -5.50
N ASP A 176 12.36 -9.96 -4.90
CA ASP A 176 11.70 -8.65 -4.93
C ASP A 176 11.73 -8.03 -6.33
N ARG A 177 10.58 -7.63 -6.82
CA ARG A 177 10.42 -6.97 -8.11
C ARG A 177 10.23 -5.47 -7.91
N THR A 178 11.16 -4.68 -8.43
CA THR A 178 11.14 -3.22 -8.30
C THR A 178 10.56 -2.55 -9.55
N GLN A 179 9.86 -1.44 -9.34
CA GLN A 179 9.32 -0.59 -10.40
C GLN A 179 9.47 0.88 -9.98
N LYS A 180 10.47 1.56 -10.56
CA LYS A 180 10.82 2.93 -10.17
C LYS A 180 9.71 3.93 -10.51
N PHE A 181 9.17 3.85 -11.72
CA PHE A 181 8.09 4.73 -12.15
C PHE A 181 6.74 4.03 -12.07
N GLN A 182 5.79 4.67 -11.45
CA GLN A 182 4.43 4.18 -11.30
C GLN A 182 3.45 5.31 -11.54
N PHE A 183 2.33 5.02 -12.17
CA PHE A 183 1.27 5.98 -12.33
C PHE A 183 -0.09 5.34 -12.04
N GLN A 184 -1.05 6.18 -11.66
CA GLN A 184 -2.41 5.81 -11.37
C GLN A 184 -3.36 6.87 -11.89
N LEU A 185 -4.42 6.44 -12.54
CA LEU A 185 -5.56 7.23 -12.94
C LEU A 185 -6.75 6.85 -12.06
N GLY A 186 -7.43 7.85 -11.49
CA GLY A 186 -8.55 7.63 -10.59
C GLY A 186 -8.16 7.49 -9.12
N THR A 187 -9.16 7.36 -8.26
CA THR A 187 -9.00 7.10 -6.82
C THR A 187 -9.00 5.60 -6.55
N VAL A 188 -8.02 5.12 -5.80
CA VAL A 188 -8.11 3.80 -5.16
C VAL A 188 -8.80 4.00 -3.82
N PHE A 189 -9.93 3.37 -3.64
CA PHE A 189 -10.68 3.31 -2.40
C PHE A 189 -10.33 2.04 -1.62
#